data_65d3a3a0d32c4b7f92257f804a0a75b3
#
_entry.id   65d3a3a0d32c4b7f92257f804a0a75b3
#
_cell.length_a   1.000
_cell.length_b   1.000
_cell.length_c   1.000
_cell.angle_alpha   90.00
_cell.angle_beta   90.00
_cell.angle_gamma   90.00
#
_symmetry.space_group_name_H-M   'P 1'
#
loop_
_entity.id
_entity.type
_entity.pdbx_description
1 polymer ?
#
loop_
_entity_poly.entity_id
_entity_poly.type
_entity_poly.pdbx_seq_one_letter_code
_entity_poly.pdbx_strand_id
1 'polypeptide(L)'
;IYGAGDIPTLSRIEDVQVCMFHYWNDERLSIASIDEATRTITFTTTTGMALQESGTGKGAAYYLDNVYESLGKNPGEVYADRATGKLYYIPRAGETIDDFTLFASDFDELLFIAGMDGTAESPAVVFENVAFVGSDWKTTARHTGQAANDIPAAVNLRMSSYITFRDCVFSHIGNNAVCLHNALDHITFDHCVLRDIGGGGIQIAGVNADHDRADPNLALVPHDIVIRDCLIESYGRV
;
A
#
# COMPACT_ATOMS: atom_id res chain seq x y z
N ILE A 1 -0.66 26.74 -0.31
CA ILE A 1 -1.10 27.64 -1.40
C ILE A 1 -0.75 26.95 -2.71
N TYR A 2 -1.71 26.88 -3.62
CA TYR A 2 -1.53 26.25 -4.94
C TYR A 2 -1.39 27.33 -6.04
N GLY A 3 -0.88 26.93 -7.22
CA GLY A 3 -0.71 27.80 -8.37
C GLY A 3 -2.05 28.21 -8.99
N ALA A 4 -2.07 29.35 -9.68
CA ALA A 4 -3.28 29.81 -10.35
C ALA A 4 -3.65 28.83 -11.49
N GLY A 5 -4.88 28.29 -11.44
CA GLY A 5 -5.38 27.35 -12.44
C GLY A 5 -4.99 25.88 -12.19
N ASP A 6 -4.24 25.58 -11.15
CA ASP A 6 -3.82 24.19 -10.85
C ASP A 6 -5.00 23.33 -10.38
N ILE A 7 -5.97 23.92 -9.71
CA ILE A 7 -7.12 23.22 -9.15
C ILE A 7 -8.39 23.71 -9.84
N PRO A 8 -9.17 22.82 -10.45
CA PRO A 8 -10.48 23.16 -10.98
C PRO A 8 -11.46 23.46 -9.85
N THR A 9 -12.59 24.06 -10.15
CA THR A 9 -13.70 24.11 -9.20
C THR A 9 -14.18 22.70 -8.92
N LEU A 10 -14.10 22.28 -7.68
CA LEU A 10 -14.45 20.93 -7.22
C LEU A 10 -15.82 20.95 -6.55
N SER A 11 -16.75 20.13 -7.02
CA SER A 11 -18.08 19.99 -6.43
C SER A 11 -18.13 18.97 -5.28
N ARG A 12 -17.10 18.11 -5.17
CA ARG A 12 -17.01 17.03 -4.21
C ARG A 12 -15.62 16.95 -3.59
N ILE A 13 -15.27 17.96 -2.82
CA ILE A 13 -13.93 18.05 -2.20
C ILE A 13 -13.67 16.93 -1.20
N GLU A 14 -14.72 16.37 -0.59
CA GLU A 14 -14.65 15.28 0.38
C GLU A 14 -14.14 13.96 -0.23
N ASP A 15 -14.30 13.80 -1.54
CA ASP A 15 -13.83 12.61 -2.27
C ASP A 15 -12.39 12.75 -2.77
N VAL A 16 -11.92 14.00 -2.90
CA VAL A 16 -10.63 14.30 -3.52
C VAL A 16 -9.48 14.10 -2.53
N GLN A 17 -8.44 13.46 -3.01
CA GLN A 17 -7.14 13.39 -2.33
C GLN A 17 -6.11 14.22 -3.09
N VAL A 18 -5.27 14.92 -2.35
CA VAL A 18 -4.06 15.56 -2.89
C VAL A 18 -2.90 14.63 -2.64
N CYS A 19 -2.34 14.08 -3.71
CA CYS A 19 -1.16 13.23 -3.66
C CYS A 19 0.06 14.11 -3.89
N MET A 20 0.88 14.29 -2.85
CA MET A 20 2.08 15.12 -2.88
C MET A 20 3.34 14.28 -2.92
N PHE A 21 4.25 14.67 -3.81
CA PHE A 21 5.56 14.04 -3.91
C PHE A 21 6.57 14.80 -3.06
N HIS A 22 7.20 14.08 -2.16
CA HIS A 22 8.37 14.52 -1.43
C HIS A 22 9.64 13.92 -2.04
N TYR A 23 10.77 14.16 -1.44
CA TYR A 23 12.05 13.75 -2.01
C TYR A 23 12.20 12.23 -2.19
N TRP A 24 11.62 11.43 -1.28
CA TRP A 24 11.73 9.96 -1.29
C TRP A 24 10.45 9.23 -0.87
N ASN A 25 9.36 9.93 -0.65
CA ASN A 25 8.05 9.37 -0.35
C ASN A 25 6.95 10.27 -0.90
N ASP A 26 5.73 9.81 -0.84
CA ASP A 26 4.53 10.60 -1.13
C ASP A 26 3.61 10.69 0.08
N GLU A 27 2.68 11.61 0.03
CA GLU A 27 1.59 11.78 0.99
C GLU A 27 0.27 11.87 0.26
N ARG A 28 -0.76 11.21 0.79
CA ARG A 28 -2.14 11.31 0.32
C ARG A 28 -2.98 12.04 1.37
N LEU A 29 -3.43 13.23 1.07
CA LEU A 29 -4.09 14.14 2.01
C LEU A 29 -5.51 14.44 1.55
N SER A 30 -6.49 14.21 2.42
CA SER A 30 -7.88 14.61 2.18
C SER A 30 -8.08 16.09 2.43
N ILE A 31 -8.91 16.72 1.60
CA ILE A 31 -9.20 18.15 1.64
C ILE A 31 -10.28 18.44 2.69
N ALA A 32 -10.00 19.33 3.63
CA ALA A 32 -10.98 19.87 4.56
C ALA A 32 -11.72 21.08 3.99
N SER A 33 -10.98 21.99 3.32
CA SER A 33 -11.56 23.16 2.67
C SER A 33 -10.63 23.74 1.62
N ILE A 34 -11.21 24.49 0.68
CA ILE A 34 -10.49 25.27 -0.33
C ILE A 34 -10.96 26.71 -0.24
N ASP A 35 -10.02 27.64 -0.12
CA ASP A 35 -10.24 29.08 -0.28
C ASP A 35 -9.67 29.48 -1.65
N GLU A 36 -10.54 29.69 -2.61
CA GLU A 36 -10.17 30.08 -3.97
C GLU A 36 -9.57 31.50 -4.03
N ALA A 37 -10.00 32.41 -3.17
CA ALA A 37 -9.51 33.78 -3.17
C ALA A 37 -8.03 33.86 -2.75
N THR A 38 -7.65 33.09 -1.76
CA THR A 38 -6.26 32.99 -1.29
C THR A 38 -5.49 31.81 -1.91
N ARG A 39 -6.17 30.97 -2.69
CA ARG A 39 -5.63 29.73 -3.27
C ARG A 39 -5.04 28.82 -2.21
N THR A 40 -5.75 28.66 -1.12
CA THR A 40 -5.30 27.85 0.02
C THR A 40 -6.14 26.59 0.14
N ILE A 41 -5.48 25.42 0.20
CA ILE A 41 -6.09 24.17 0.63
C ILE A 41 -5.76 23.96 2.10
N THR A 42 -6.79 23.61 2.88
CA THR A 42 -6.64 23.10 4.23
C THR A 42 -6.91 21.58 4.20
N PHE A 43 -6.02 20.80 4.76
CA PHE A 43 -6.16 19.35 4.83
C PHE A 43 -6.85 18.92 6.11
N THR A 44 -7.42 17.73 6.12
CA THR A 44 -8.05 17.12 7.30
C THR A 44 -7.02 16.71 8.37
N THR A 45 -5.77 16.51 7.95
CA THR A 45 -4.64 16.13 8.81
C THR A 45 -3.45 17.05 8.54
N THR A 46 -2.51 17.11 9.48
CA THR A 46 -1.23 17.80 9.24
C THR A 46 -0.35 16.98 8.31
N THR A 47 0.40 17.66 7.45
CA THR A 47 1.43 17.03 6.61
C THR A 47 2.56 16.49 7.47
N GLY A 48 3.10 15.35 7.11
CA GLY A 48 4.25 14.76 7.80
C GLY A 48 5.57 15.43 7.43
N MET A 49 5.62 16.02 6.23
CA MET A 49 6.80 16.69 5.70
C MET A 49 6.49 18.11 5.23
N ALA A 50 7.52 18.93 5.09
CA ALA A 50 7.38 20.26 4.55
C ALA A 50 6.92 20.21 3.08
N LEU A 51 5.96 21.07 2.72
CA LEU A 51 5.41 21.18 1.37
C LEU A 51 6.38 21.93 0.44
N GLN A 52 7.62 21.53 0.44
CA GLN A 52 8.69 22.12 -0.38
C GLN A 52 9.54 21.02 -0.99
N GLU A 53 9.94 21.23 -2.22
CA GLU A 53 10.98 20.43 -2.82
C GLU A 53 12.33 20.76 -2.14
N SER A 54 12.97 19.74 -1.58
CA SER A 54 14.21 19.91 -0.80
C SER A 54 15.29 20.67 -1.59
N GLY A 55 15.79 21.75 -1.01
CA GLY A 55 16.91 22.52 -1.55
C GLY A 55 16.60 23.49 -2.68
N THR A 56 15.38 23.51 -3.23
CA THR A 56 15.04 24.38 -4.37
C THR A 56 14.19 25.59 -4.01
N GLY A 57 13.55 25.59 -2.83
CA GLY A 57 12.57 26.60 -2.43
C GLY A 57 11.27 26.59 -3.24
N LYS A 58 11.08 25.61 -4.14
CA LYS A 58 9.84 25.39 -4.86
C LYS A 58 8.87 24.60 -3.99
N GLY A 59 7.56 24.72 -4.27
CA GLY A 59 6.54 23.87 -3.69
C GLY A 59 6.70 22.42 -4.12
N ALA A 60 6.22 21.48 -3.31
CA ALA A 60 6.17 20.07 -3.67
C ALA A 60 5.27 19.86 -4.90
N ALA A 61 5.68 18.99 -5.80
CA ALA A 61 4.81 18.57 -6.90
C ALA A 61 3.65 17.75 -6.36
N TYR A 62 2.48 17.87 -6.98
CA TYR A 62 1.27 17.15 -6.56
C TYR A 62 0.34 16.87 -7.73
N TYR A 63 -0.57 15.94 -7.53
CA TYR A 63 -1.74 15.75 -8.38
C TYR A 63 -2.99 15.56 -7.51
N LEU A 64 -4.15 15.71 -8.14
CA LEU A 64 -5.44 15.42 -7.50
C LEU A 64 -5.90 14.03 -7.93
N ASP A 65 -6.29 13.24 -6.98
CA ASP A 65 -6.87 11.91 -7.20
C ASP A 65 -8.36 11.92 -6.87
N ASN A 66 -9.11 11.02 -7.50
CA ASN A 66 -10.55 10.84 -7.31
C ASN A 66 -11.38 12.12 -7.55
N VAL A 67 -11.12 12.80 -8.66
CA VAL A 67 -11.78 14.05 -9.04
C VAL A 67 -12.98 13.80 -9.94
N TYR A 68 -14.19 14.10 -9.47
CA TYR A 68 -15.44 13.91 -10.23
C TYR A 68 -15.44 14.68 -11.56
N GLU A 69 -14.96 15.91 -11.58
CA GLU A 69 -14.90 16.80 -12.76
C GLU A 69 -13.90 16.32 -13.83
N SER A 70 -13.05 15.35 -13.48
CA SER A 70 -12.14 14.71 -14.42
C SER A 70 -12.76 13.51 -15.12
N LEU A 71 -13.82 12.93 -14.55
CA LEU A 71 -14.44 11.72 -15.07
C LEU A 71 -14.96 11.94 -16.50
N GLY A 72 -14.59 11.02 -17.41
CA GLY A 72 -14.99 11.02 -18.79
C GLY A 72 -14.05 11.77 -19.76
N LYS A 73 -12.91 12.25 -19.26
CA LYS A 73 -11.89 12.85 -20.12
C LYS A 73 -11.05 11.82 -20.85
N ASN A 74 -10.78 10.70 -20.18
CA ASN A 74 -9.97 9.62 -20.77
C ASN A 74 -10.60 8.24 -20.48
N PRO A 75 -10.44 7.29 -21.41
CA PRO A 75 -10.82 5.90 -21.16
C PRO A 75 -9.98 5.28 -20.02
N GLY A 76 -10.62 4.49 -19.17
CA GLY A 76 -9.99 3.85 -18.03
C GLY A 76 -10.01 4.68 -16.75
N GLU A 77 -10.61 5.87 -16.77
CA GLU A 77 -10.80 6.67 -15.56
C GLU A 77 -11.78 6.03 -14.60
N VAL A 78 -11.49 6.14 -13.32
CA VAL A 78 -12.30 5.66 -12.21
C VAL A 78 -12.60 6.81 -11.28
N TYR A 79 -13.83 6.85 -10.75
CA TYR A 79 -14.22 7.74 -9.68
C TYR A 79 -15.04 6.99 -8.63
N ALA A 80 -14.64 7.09 -7.38
CA ALA A 80 -15.35 6.52 -6.25
C ALA A 80 -16.13 7.61 -5.51
N ASP A 81 -17.44 7.58 -5.60
CA ASP A 81 -18.35 8.44 -4.85
C ASP A 81 -18.54 7.88 -3.45
N ARG A 82 -17.86 8.43 -2.47
CA ARG A 82 -17.89 7.96 -1.08
C ARG A 82 -19.24 8.20 -0.41
N ALA A 83 -19.96 9.24 -0.82
CA ALA A 83 -21.27 9.57 -0.25
C ALA A 83 -22.34 8.56 -0.64
N THR A 84 -22.28 8.04 -1.86
CA THR A 84 -23.27 7.08 -2.36
C THR A 84 -22.78 5.64 -2.41
N GLY A 85 -21.49 5.40 -2.20
CA GLY A 85 -20.85 4.09 -2.32
C GLY A 85 -20.81 3.57 -3.76
N LYS A 86 -20.89 4.45 -4.75
CA LYS A 86 -20.86 4.08 -6.16
C LYS A 86 -19.47 4.25 -6.75
N LEU A 87 -19.09 3.31 -7.59
CA LEU A 87 -17.91 3.41 -8.43
C LEU A 87 -18.33 3.71 -9.86
N TYR A 88 -17.71 4.69 -10.48
CA TYR A 88 -17.89 5.05 -11.88
C TYR A 88 -16.62 4.67 -12.63
N TYR A 89 -16.81 4.10 -13.81
CA TYR A 89 -15.71 3.70 -14.68
C TYR A 89 -16.00 4.12 -16.12
N ILE A 90 -15.00 4.66 -16.79
CA ILE A 90 -15.07 4.98 -18.22
C ILE A 90 -14.40 3.86 -18.99
N PRO A 91 -15.15 3.02 -19.71
CA PRO A 91 -14.60 1.88 -20.43
C PRO A 91 -13.55 2.31 -21.47
N ARG A 92 -12.54 1.47 -21.65
CA ARG A 92 -11.61 1.60 -22.77
C ARG A 92 -12.26 1.09 -24.05
N ALA A 93 -11.69 1.45 -25.19
CA ALA A 93 -12.22 1.00 -26.47
C ALA A 93 -12.26 -0.54 -26.54
N GLY A 94 -13.45 -1.07 -26.80
CA GLY A 94 -13.69 -2.51 -26.89
C GLY A 94 -14.05 -3.20 -25.58
N GLU A 95 -14.05 -2.50 -24.46
CA GLU A 95 -14.50 -3.04 -23.17
C GLU A 95 -16.02 -2.86 -23.01
N THR A 96 -16.68 -3.84 -22.44
CA THR A 96 -18.08 -3.78 -22.02
C THR A 96 -18.21 -4.04 -20.52
N ILE A 97 -19.36 -3.75 -19.93
CA ILE A 97 -19.58 -3.96 -18.49
C ILE A 97 -19.44 -5.45 -18.10
N ASP A 98 -19.67 -6.36 -19.03
CA ASP A 98 -19.58 -7.80 -18.80
C ASP A 98 -18.12 -8.32 -18.81
N ASP A 99 -17.18 -7.48 -19.27
CA ASP A 99 -15.75 -7.83 -19.31
C ASP A 99 -15.06 -7.63 -17.95
N PHE A 100 -15.74 -7.05 -16.96
CA PHE A 100 -15.15 -6.70 -15.68
C PHE A 100 -15.52 -7.65 -14.58
N THR A 101 -14.53 -8.00 -13.78
CA THR A 101 -14.75 -8.46 -12.41
C THR A 101 -14.25 -7.36 -11.49
N LEU A 102 -15.14 -6.78 -10.71
CA LEU A 102 -14.81 -5.81 -9.68
C LEU A 102 -14.95 -6.47 -8.32
N PHE A 103 -13.92 -6.35 -7.50
CA PHE A 103 -14.02 -6.67 -6.09
C PHE A 103 -13.40 -5.54 -5.27
N ALA A 104 -13.98 -5.28 -4.12
CA ALA A 104 -13.44 -4.39 -3.12
C ALA A 104 -13.14 -5.20 -1.87
N SER A 105 -12.00 -4.97 -1.25
CA SER A 105 -11.61 -5.65 -0.03
C SER A 105 -11.93 -4.77 1.18
N ASP A 106 -12.39 -5.42 2.26
CA ASP A 106 -12.52 -4.83 3.59
C ASP A 106 -11.41 -5.33 4.53
N PHE A 107 -10.51 -6.17 4.02
CA PHE A 107 -9.47 -6.81 4.81
C PHE A 107 -8.11 -6.21 4.46
N ASP A 108 -7.38 -5.77 5.46
CA ASP A 108 -5.97 -5.40 5.37
C ASP A 108 -5.04 -6.59 5.59
N GLU A 109 -5.53 -7.67 6.21
CA GLU A 109 -4.81 -8.90 6.47
C GLU A 109 -5.61 -10.13 6.06
N LEU A 110 -4.99 -11.04 5.30
CA LEU A 110 -5.59 -12.30 4.83
C LEU A 110 -5.10 -13.49 5.66
N LEU A 111 -3.86 -13.41 6.15
CA LEU A 111 -3.25 -14.48 6.93
C LEU A 111 -2.30 -13.89 7.97
N PHE A 112 -2.49 -14.30 9.21
CA PHE A 112 -1.57 -14.03 10.29
C PHE A 112 -1.12 -15.32 10.97
N ILE A 113 0.18 -15.55 11.00
CA ILE A 113 0.77 -16.67 11.73
C ILE A 113 1.70 -16.10 12.80
N ALA A 114 1.41 -16.42 14.04
CA ALA A 114 2.25 -16.06 15.17
C ALA A 114 2.45 -17.28 16.08
N GLY A 115 3.70 -17.59 16.36
CA GLY A 115 4.04 -18.53 17.43
C GLY A 115 3.84 -17.91 18.80
N MET A 116 3.74 -18.74 19.83
CA MET A 116 3.74 -18.31 21.22
C MET A 116 5.14 -18.46 21.81
N ASP A 117 5.66 -17.38 22.39
CA ASP A 117 6.84 -17.32 23.27
C ASP A 117 8.20 -17.82 22.73
N GLY A 118 8.50 -17.68 21.43
CA GLY A 118 9.89 -17.87 20.93
C GLY A 118 10.50 -19.26 21.17
N THR A 119 9.74 -20.23 21.67
CA THR A 119 10.13 -21.61 21.83
C THR A 119 9.43 -22.44 20.78
N ALA A 120 9.77 -22.18 19.54
CA ALA A 120 8.98 -22.69 18.44
C ALA A 120 9.49 -24.07 17.98
N GLU A 121 8.96 -25.10 18.56
CA GLU A 121 8.66 -26.30 17.80
C GLU A 121 7.27 -26.08 17.14
N SER A 122 7.19 -25.15 16.20
CA SER A 122 6.00 -25.04 15.36
C SER A 122 5.98 -26.23 14.41
N PRO A 123 4.84 -26.93 14.25
CA PRO A 123 4.74 -27.92 13.19
C PRO A 123 4.98 -27.23 11.84
N ALA A 124 5.67 -27.91 10.93
CA ALA A 124 5.87 -27.38 9.59
C ALA A 124 4.51 -27.12 8.92
N VAL A 125 4.33 -25.93 8.37
CA VAL A 125 3.12 -25.54 7.65
C VAL A 125 3.47 -25.32 6.18
N VAL A 126 2.72 -25.95 5.30
CA VAL A 126 2.89 -25.80 3.85
C VAL A 126 1.59 -25.27 3.25
N PHE A 127 1.69 -24.13 2.60
CA PHE A 127 0.67 -23.62 1.68
C PHE A 127 1.09 -24.02 0.28
N GLU A 128 0.26 -24.76 -0.41
CA GLU A 128 0.57 -25.23 -1.76
C GLU A 128 -0.61 -24.97 -2.70
N ASN A 129 -0.34 -24.34 -3.83
CA ASN A 129 -1.35 -23.96 -4.83
C ASN A 129 -2.46 -23.06 -4.22
N VAL A 130 -2.12 -22.14 -3.34
CA VAL A 130 -3.06 -21.20 -2.71
C VAL A 130 -2.92 -19.82 -3.33
N ALA A 131 -4.04 -19.16 -3.58
CA ALA A 131 -4.06 -17.77 -3.99
C ALA A 131 -4.49 -16.87 -2.82
N PHE A 132 -3.63 -15.90 -2.47
CA PHE A 132 -3.90 -14.82 -1.53
C PHE A 132 -4.25 -13.57 -2.35
N VAL A 133 -5.52 -13.17 -2.34
CA VAL A 133 -6.04 -12.19 -3.28
C VAL A 133 -6.95 -11.19 -2.59
N GLY A 134 -6.78 -9.91 -2.90
CA GLY A 134 -7.75 -8.89 -2.55
C GLY A 134 -7.64 -8.41 -1.11
N SER A 135 -6.49 -7.92 -0.68
CA SER A 135 -6.38 -7.08 0.52
C SER A 135 -6.27 -5.61 0.12
N ASP A 136 -6.66 -4.75 1.04
CA ASP A 136 -6.50 -3.30 0.92
C ASP A 136 -6.17 -2.74 2.30
N TRP A 137 -5.84 -1.45 2.36
CA TRP A 137 -5.58 -0.78 3.62
C TRP A 137 -6.01 0.68 3.57
N LYS A 138 -6.28 1.22 4.74
CA LYS A 138 -6.58 2.65 4.88
C LYS A 138 -5.46 3.30 5.65
N THR A 139 -4.82 4.26 5.04
CA THR A 139 -3.81 5.03 5.77
C THR A 139 -4.47 5.81 6.90
N THR A 140 -4.00 5.59 8.11
CA THR A 140 -4.30 6.40 9.28
C THR A 140 -3.12 7.29 9.67
N ALA A 141 -1.98 7.05 9.03
CA ALA A 141 -0.74 7.78 9.24
C ALA A 141 -0.73 9.07 8.40
N ARG A 142 0.12 9.99 8.79
CA ARG A 142 0.33 11.24 8.06
C ARG A 142 1.02 11.03 6.72
N HIS A 143 1.86 10.03 6.63
CA HIS A 143 2.59 9.62 5.43
C HIS A 143 3.01 8.16 5.57
N THR A 144 3.31 7.52 4.48
CA THR A 144 4.02 6.26 4.49
C THR A 144 5.50 6.50 4.70
N GLY A 145 6.16 5.60 5.42
CA GLY A 145 7.61 5.62 5.54
C GLY A 145 8.29 5.41 4.20
N GLN A 146 9.58 5.64 4.15
CA GLN A 146 10.38 5.38 2.96
C GLN A 146 10.17 3.94 2.47
N ALA A 147 9.92 3.77 1.18
CA ALA A 147 9.62 2.47 0.54
C ALA A 147 8.40 1.76 1.14
N ALA A 148 7.43 2.52 1.68
CA ALA A 148 6.21 2.01 2.29
C ALA A 148 6.47 0.92 3.36
N ASN A 149 7.53 1.08 4.14
CA ASN A 149 7.98 0.07 5.11
C ASN A 149 7.10 -0.03 6.36
N ASP A 150 6.22 0.94 6.59
CA ASP A 150 5.33 1.05 7.75
C ASP A 150 3.87 0.73 7.43
N ILE A 151 3.57 0.32 6.20
CA ILE A 151 2.22 -0.12 5.84
C ILE A 151 2.00 -1.61 6.21
N PRO A 152 0.75 -2.03 6.49
CA PRO A 152 0.46 -3.41 6.81
C PRO A 152 0.75 -4.36 5.62
N ALA A 153 0.66 -5.67 5.87
CA ALA A 153 0.81 -6.68 4.84
C ALA A 153 -0.39 -7.63 4.82
N ALA A 154 -0.70 -8.16 3.64
CA ALA A 154 -1.75 -9.17 3.47
C ALA A 154 -1.44 -10.47 4.21
N VAL A 155 -0.16 -10.86 4.24
CA VAL A 155 0.30 -12.03 4.97
C VAL A 155 1.39 -11.61 5.95
N ASN A 156 1.17 -11.91 7.22
CA ASN A 156 2.09 -11.56 8.30
C ASN A 156 2.55 -12.83 9.03
N LEU A 157 3.88 -12.99 9.17
CA LEU A 157 4.49 -14.06 9.92
C LEU A 157 5.37 -13.48 11.03
N ARG A 158 5.30 -14.06 12.23
CA ARG A 158 6.22 -13.72 13.32
C ARG A 158 6.37 -14.87 14.30
N MET A 159 7.51 -14.95 14.97
CA MET A 159 7.80 -15.96 16.00
C MET A 159 7.39 -17.38 15.57
N SER A 160 7.77 -17.79 14.38
CA SER A 160 7.38 -19.08 13.81
C SER A 160 8.47 -19.62 12.89
N SER A 161 8.45 -20.92 12.66
CA SER A 161 9.48 -21.62 11.87
C SER A 161 8.85 -22.63 10.92
N TYR A 162 9.62 -23.05 9.91
CA TYR A 162 9.28 -24.12 8.97
C TYR A 162 7.98 -23.88 8.20
N ILE A 163 7.80 -22.64 7.68
CA ILE A 163 6.64 -22.29 6.84
C ILE A 163 7.09 -22.24 5.38
N THR A 164 6.35 -22.94 4.54
CA THR A 164 6.60 -22.99 3.10
C THR A 164 5.37 -22.54 2.33
N PHE A 165 5.58 -21.59 1.41
CA PHE A 165 4.64 -21.25 0.35
C PHE A 165 5.19 -21.84 -0.94
N ARG A 166 4.44 -22.74 -1.58
CA ARG A 166 4.81 -23.39 -2.83
C ARG A 166 3.72 -23.21 -3.87
N ASP A 167 4.12 -22.81 -5.08
CA ASP A 167 3.20 -22.60 -6.19
C ASP A 167 2.03 -21.67 -5.81
N CYS A 168 2.29 -20.69 -4.92
CA CYS A 168 1.29 -19.76 -4.43
C CYS A 168 1.26 -18.47 -5.25
N VAL A 169 0.09 -17.82 -5.29
CA VAL A 169 -0.11 -16.54 -5.95
C VAL A 169 -0.53 -15.51 -4.92
N PHE A 170 0.13 -14.35 -4.95
CA PHE A 170 -0.24 -13.16 -4.17
C PHE A 170 -0.56 -12.05 -5.17
N SER A 171 -1.81 -11.59 -5.22
CA SER A 171 -2.20 -10.62 -6.25
C SER A 171 -3.35 -9.73 -5.85
N HIS A 172 -3.46 -8.57 -6.53
CA HIS A 172 -4.50 -7.57 -6.27
C HIS A 172 -4.50 -7.14 -4.79
N ILE A 173 -3.32 -6.81 -4.30
CA ILE A 173 -3.06 -6.46 -2.91
C ILE A 173 -2.75 -4.97 -2.85
N GLY A 174 -3.53 -4.21 -2.06
CA GLY A 174 -3.37 -2.77 -1.93
C GLY A 174 -2.23 -2.34 -1.00
N ASN A 175 -1.80 -3.22 -0.10
CA ASN A 175 -0.70 -3.02 0.86
C ASN A 175 0.54 -3.86 0.50
N ASN A 176 1.40 -4.23 1.47
CA ASN A 176 2.47 -5.20 1.23
C ASN A 176 1.89 -6.60 1.05
N ALA A 177 2.47 -7.42 0.18
CA ALA A 177 1.98 -8.79 0.03
C ALA A 177 2.34 -9.65 1.25
N VAL A 178 3.60 -9.63 1.66
CA VAL A 178 4.09 -10.43 2.78
C VAL A 178 5.00 -9.58 3.67
N CYS A 179 4.81 -9.68 4.99
CA CYS A 179 5.76 -9.18 5.98
C CYS A 179 6.25 -10.31 6.87
N LEU A 180 7.57 -10.49 6.86
CA LEU A 180 8.29 -11.40 7.74
C LEU A 180 8.83 -10.59 8.90
N HIS A 181 8.16 -10.68 10.05
CA HIS A 181 8.52 -9.96 11.27
C HIS A 181 9.66 -10.68 12.02
N ASN A 182 9.77 -10.43 13.32
CA ASN A 182 10.83 -10.95 14.17
C ASN A 182 10.69 -12.47 14.47
N ALA A 183 11.82 -13.06 14.84
CA ALA A 183 11.95 -14.45 15.31
C ALA A 183 11.35 -15.47 14.32
N LEU A 184 11.76 -15.37 13.08
CA LEU A 184 11.40 -16.30 12.02
C LEU A 184 12.62 -17.13 11.62
N ASP A 185 12.36 -18.38 11.31
CA ASP A 185 13.38 -19.35 10.94
C ASP A 185 12.83 -20.34 9.90
N HIS A 186 13.64 -20.69 8.90
CA HIS A 186 13.28 -21.66 7.85
C HIS A 186 11.97 -21.33 7.12
N ILE A 187 11.86 -20.11 6.59
CA ILE A 187 10.71 -19.68 5.77
C ILE A 187 11.08 -19.81 4.29
N THR A 188 10.24 -20.47 3.53
CA THR A 188 10.51 -20.72 2.11
C THR A 188 9.37 -20.22 1.23
N PHE A 189 9.72 -19.47 0.20
CA PHE A 189 8.86 -19.16 -0.96
C PHE A 189 9.48 -19.86 -2.17
N ASP A 190 8.72 -20.76 -2.78
CA ASP A 190 9.17 -21.64 -3.85
C ASP A 190 8.16 -21.60 -5.01
N HIS A 191 8.59 -21.19 -6.20
CA HIS A 191 7.74 -21.05 -7.40
C HIS A 191 6.50 -20.16 -7.18
N CYS A 192 6.62 -19.11 -6.36
CA CYS A 192 5.50 -18.20 -6.09
C CYS A 192 5.45 -17.04 -7.09
N VAL A 193 4.24 -16.52 -7.33
CA VAL A 193 4.00 -15.32 -8.13
C VAL A 193 3.42 -14.23 -7.23
N LEU A 194 4.12 -13.09 -7.13
CA LEU A 194 3.69 -11.91 -6.41
C LEU A 194 3.52 -10.76 -7.42
N ARG A 195 2.30 -10.33 -7.68
CA ARG A 195 2.02 -9.32 -8.72
C ARG A 195 0.84 -8.44 -8.36
N ASP A 196 0.80 -7.24 -8.98
CA ASP A 196 -0.27 -6.28 -8.76
C ASP A 196 -0.42 -5.92 -7.29
N ILE A 197 0.65 -5.37 -6.71
CA ILE A 197 0.81 -5.09 -5.29
C ILE A 197 1.02 -3.58 -5.09
N GLY A 198 0.26 -3.00 -4.18
CA GLY A 198 0.38 -1.58 -3.85
C GLY A 198 1.72 -1.25 -3.20
N GLY A 199 2.09 -1.97 -2.17
CA GLY A 199 3.36 -1.83 -1.46
C GLY A 199 4.46 -2.74 -2.00
N GLY A 200 5.19 -3.40 -1.11
CA GLY A 200 6.27 -4.33 -1.44
C GLY A 200 5.80 -5.76 -1.64
N GLY A 201 6.57 -6.57 -2.35
CA GLY A 201 6.33 -8.01 -2.50
C GLY A 201 6.56 -8.76 -1.19
N ILE A 202 7.81 -8.95 -0.80
CA ILE A 202 8.19 -9.59 0.47
C ILE A 202 9.06 -8.61 1.25
N GLN A 203 8.55 -8.19 2.40
CA GLN A 203 9.28 -7.38 3.34
C GLN A 203 9.86 -8.27 4.44
N ILE A 204 11.14 -8.15 4.70
CA ILE A 204 11.78 -8.78 5.85
C ILE A 204 12.05 -7.66 6.86
N ALA A 205 11.18 -7.58 7.86
CA ALA A 205 11.25 -6.56 8.88
C ALA A 205 12.31 -6.91 9.93
N GLY A 206 13.13 -5.94 10.30
CA GLY A 206 14.02 -6.09 11.44
C GLY A 206 13.26 -6.15 12.76
N VAL A 207 13.99 -6.38 13.84
CA VAL A 207 13.45 -6.56 15.20
C VAL A 207 12.73 -5.33 15.73
N ASN A 208 13.06 -4.16 15.21
CA ASN A 208 12.43 -2.89 15.56
C ASN A 208 11.79 -2.26 14.35
N ALA A 209 10.48 -2.37 14.25
CA ALA A 209 9.68 -1.56 13.33
C ALA A 209 9.83 -0.04 13.62
N ASP A 210 10.35 0.33 14.76
CA ASP A 210 10.57 1.71 15.20
C ASP A 210 11.90 2.30 14.75
N HIS A 211 12.44 1.91 13.61
CA HIS A 211 13.53 2.56 12.86
C HIS A 211 14.89 2.67 13.53
N ASP A 212 15.05 2.31 14.79
CA ASP A 212 16.29 2.60 15.47
C ASP A 212 16.99 1.38 16.00
N ARG A 213 17.96 0.94 15.20
CA ARG A 213 19.12 0.18 15.66
C ARG A 213 18.90 -1.30 15.85
N ALA A 214 19.83 -2.02 15.29
CA ALA A 214 20.01 -3.43 15.53
C ALA A 214 19.74 -3.78 16.99
N ASP A 215 18.64 -4.47 17.23
CA ASP A 215 18.43 -5.12 18.53
C ASP A 215 19.63 -6.03 18.72
N PRO A 216 20.37 -5.91 19.83
CA PRO A 216 21.48 -6.78 20.13
C PRO A 216 21.08 -8.25 20.29
N ASN A 217 19.78 -8.55 20.37
CA ASN A 217 19.29 -9.91 20.45
C ASN A 217 19.16 -10.54 19.06
N LEU A 218 20.24 -11.09 18.55
CA LEU A 218 20.29 -11.77 17.26
C LEU A 218 19.29 -12.92 17.10
N ALA A 219 18.82 -13.50 18.21
CA ALA A 219 17.81 -14.57 18.17
C ALA A 219 16.44 -14.08 17.67
N LEU A 220 16.20 -12.79 17.64
CA LEU A 220 14.97 -12.21 17.11
C LEU A 220 15.07 -11.81 15.64
N VAL A 221 16.26 -11.87 15.05
CA VAL A 221 16.46 -11.55 13.63
C VAL A 221 15.94 -12.70 12.77
N PRO A 222 15.09 -12.48 11.78
CA PRO A 222 14.69 -13.50 10.82
C PRO A 222 15.93 -14.09 10.11
N HIS A 223 16.01 -15.42 10.02
CA HIS A 223 17.13 -16.09 9.37
C HIS A 223 16.65 -17.33 8.59
N ASP A 224 17.52 -17.90 7.76
CA ASP A 224 17.23 -19.03 6.89
C ASP A 224 15.96 -18.83 6.03
N ILE A 225 15.84 -17.61 5.48
CA ILE A 225 14.76 -17.25 4.56
C ILE A 225 15.19 -17.58 3.13
N VAL A 226 14.41 -18.40 2.44
CA VAL A 226 14.65 -18.81 1.06
C VAL A 226 13.54 -18.30 0.16
N ILE A 227 13.92 -17.55 -0.88
CA ILE A 227 13.02 -17.12 -1.96
C ILE A 227 13.66 -17.62 -3.24
N ARG A 228 13.01 -18.57 -3.90
CA ARG A 228 13.57 -19.19 -5.11
C ARG A 228 12.51 -19.41 -6.18
N ASP A 229 12.94 -19.26 -7.43
CA ASP A 229 12.11 -19.48 -8.62
C ASP A 229 10.78 -18.68 -8.58
N CYS A 230 10.80 -17.51 -7.95
CA CYS A 230 9.63 -16.64 -7.78
C CYS A 230 9.63 -15.52 -8.80
N LEU A 231 8.43 -15.10 -9.22
CA LEU A 231 8.21 -13.88 -10.00
C LEU A 231 7.61 -12.79 -9.09
N ILE A 232 8.31 -11.66 -8.97
CA ILE A 232 7.83 -10.49 -8.22
C ILE A 232 7.78 -9.30 -9.18
N GLU A 233 6.59 -8.85 -9.52
CA GLU A 233 6.38 -7.79 -10.53
C GLU A 233 5.22 -6.86 -10.19
N SER A 234 5.16 -5.69 -10.82
CA SER A 234 4.05 -4.74 -10.70
C SER A 234 3.71 -4.37 -9.25
N TYR A 235 4.70 -3.91 -8.50
CA TYR A 235 4.59 -3.50 -7.10
C TYR A 235 5.05 -2.04 -6.91
N GLY A 236 4.88 -1.50 -5.69
CA GLY A 236 5.35 -0.15 -5.33
C GLY A 236 4.52 0.96 -5.96
N ARG A 237 3.18 0.88 -5.86
CA ARG A 237 2.23 1.88 -6.39
C ARG A 237 1.61 2.77 -5.31
N VAL A 238 1.96 2.56 -4.06
CA VAL A 238 1.54 3.37 -2.90
C VAL A 238 2.73 4.03 -2.25
#